data_edefbc09611a36786dc18ebd2b838b3e
#
_entry.id   edefbc09611a36786dc18ebd2b838b3e
#
_cell.length_a   1.000
_cell.length_b   1.000
_cell.length_c   1.000
_cell.angle_alpha   90.00
_cell.angle_beta   90.00
_cell.angle_gamma   90.00
#
_symmetry.space_group_name_H-M   'P 1'
#
loop_
_entity.id
_entity.type
_entity.pdbx_description
1 polymer ?
#
loop_
_entity_poly.entity_id
_entity_poly.type
_entity_poly.pdbx_seq_one_letter_code
_entity_poly.pdbx_strand_id
1 'polypeptide(L)'
;VPQYIVKEINALGGDVQNAYGIKIEQLQEVAKCGIGKINVDTDIRLAVTRNFRELFRDKPSLKNSPSIGPVYELMVKNPSAFDPRVFLPPVMDAVMYGNINDDDTRLLFERMEAGVKEAVGSLIIQFGSYGKAPLIECVTLDEMAERYKKAGI
;
A
#
# COMPACT_ATOMS: atom_id res chain seq x y z
N VAL A 1 10.65 -0.58 7.42
CA VAL A 1 9.59 0.46 7.57
C VAL A 1 10.23 1.83 7.34
N PRO A 2 9.77 2.60 6.36
CA PRO A 2 10.33 3.90 6.04
C PRO A 2 9.93 4.93 7.12
N GLN A 3 10.90 5.33 7.95
CA GLN A 3 10.69 6.26 9.06
C GLN A 3 10.22 7.66 8.63
N TYR A 4 10.55 8.08 7.40
CA TYR A 4 10.09 9.36 6.87
C TYR A 4 8.57 9.39 6.71
N ILE A 5 7.93 8.28 6.28
CA ILE A 5 6.46 8.20 6.15
C ILE A 5 5.79 8.31 7.53
N VAL A 6 6.35 7.66 8.56
CA VAL A 6 5.83 7.79 9.93
C VAL A 6 5.89 9.25 10.40
N LYS A 7 7.00 9.95 10.15
CA LYS A 7 7.12 11.38 10.48
C LYS A 7 6.11 12.24 9.73
N GLU A 8 5.89 11.98 8.45
CA GLU A 8 4.90 12.69 7.64
C GLU A 8 3.48 12.44 8.12
N ILE A 9 3.11 11.19 8.46
CA ILE A 9 1.81 10.86 9.05
C ILE A 9 1.61 11.65 10.35
N ASN A 10 2.62 11.70 11.21
CA ASN A 10 2.53 12.39 12.49
C ASN A 10 2.44 13.92 12.31
N ALA A 11 3.14 14.48 11.33
CA ALA A 11 3.00 15.89 10.95
C ALA A 11 1.59 16.22 10.40
N LEU A 12 0.87 15.21 9.90
CA LEU A 12 -0.51 15.31 9.39
C LEU A 12 -1.58 14.94 10.45
N GLY A 13 -1.25 14.99 11.72
CA GLY A 13 -2.17 14.74 12.83
C GLY A 13 -2.30 13.25 13.21
N GLY A 14 -1.36 12.42 12.79
CA GLY A 14 -1.20 11.07 13.32
C GLY A 14 -0.40 11.03 14.62
N ASP A 15 -0.41 9.87 15.27
CA ASP A 15 0.41 9.53 16.43
C ASP A 15 0.92 8.08 16.30
N VAL A 16 1.48 7.79 15.12
CA VAL A 16 2.03 6.46 14.83
C VAL A 16 3.36 6.30 15.53
N GLN A 17 3.49 5.23 16.30
CA GLN A 17 4.73 4.90 16.99
C GLN A 17 5.82 4.48 15.98
N ASN A 18 7.07 4.74 16.34
CA ASN A 18 8.19 4.29 15.52
C ASN A 18 8.17 2.77 15.36
N ALA A 19 8.00 2.32 14.14
CA ALA A 19 8.04 0.91 13.79
C ALA A 19 9.40 0.59 13.17
N TYR A 20 10.12 -0.34 13.77
CA TYR A 20 11.41 -0.81 13.26
C TYR A 20 11.17 -2.10 12.49
N GLY A 21 11.44 -2.08 11.19
CA GLY A 21 11.46 -3.26 10.34
C GLY A 21 12.89 -3.62 9.93
N ILE A 22 13.02 -4.64 9.09
CA ILE A 22 14.29 -4.99 8.47
C ILE A 22 14.74 -3.82 7.60
N LYS A 23 16.01 -3.45 7.69
CA LYS A 23 16.57 -2.39 6.85
C LYS A 23 16.65 -2.86 5.39
N ILE A 24 16.47 -1.92 4.46
CA ILE A 24 16.44 -2.25 3.03
C ILE A 24 17.78 -2.87 2.56
N GLU A 25 18.89 -2.42 3.11
CA GLU A 25 20.22 -2.94 2.78
C GLU A 25 20.33 -4.43 3.15
N GLN A 26 19.75 -4.81 4.29
CA GLN A 26 19.70 -6.22 4.73
C GLN A 26 18.82 -7.06 3.80
N LEU A 27 17.67 -6.51 3.34
CA LEU A 27 16.81 -7.19 2.37
C LEU A 27 17.50 -7.35 1.01
N GLN A 28 18.28 -6.36 0.58
CA GLN A 28 19.08 -6.44 -0.64
C GLN A 28 20.16 -7.52 -0.55
N GLU A 29 20.83 -7.67 0.59
CA GLU A 29 21.81 -8.75 0.79
C GLU A 29 21.14 -10.13 0.81
N VAL A 30 20.01 -10.25 1.51
CA VAL A 30 19.24 -11.51 1.56
C VAL A 30 18.76 -11.92 0.16
N ALA A 31 18.37 -10.97 -0.68
CA ALA A 31 17.96 -11.25 -2.07
C ALA A 31 19.10 -11.87 -2.89
N LYS A 32 20.37 -11.52 -2.61
CA LYS A 32 21.56 -12.14 -3.26
C LYS A 32 21.80 -13.58 -2.81
N CYS A 33 21.27 -13.98 -1.65
CA CYS A 33 21.42 -15.31 -1.08
C CYS A 33 20.35 -16.32 -1.54
N GLY A 34 19.64 -16.05 -2.63
CA GLY A 34 18.67 -16.97 -3.23
C GLY A 34 17.24 -16.86 -2.68
N ILE A 35 16.93 -15.82 -1.91
CA ILE A 35 15.53 -15.54 -1.50
C ILE A 35 14.74 -15.08 -2.73
N GLY A 36 13.79 -15.89 -3.16
CA GLY A 36 12.95 -15.62 -4.34
C GLY A 36 11.70 -14.78 -4.06
N LYS A 37 11.33 -14.57 -2.76
CA LYS A 37 10.11 -13.86 -2.39
C LYS A 37 10.30 -13.11 -1.07
N ILE A 38 9.89 -11.83 -1.07
CA ILE A 38 9.86 -10.97 0.12
C ILE A 38 8.44 -10.41 0.26
N ASN A 39 7.79 -10.66 1.40
CA ASN A 39 6.49 -10.07 1.70
C ASN A 39 6.67 -8.68 2.28
N VAL A 40 5.98 -7.69 1.70
CA VAL A 40 5.94 -6.31 2.20
C VAL A 40 4.48 -5.92 2.42
N ASP A 41 4.16 -5.44 3.61
CA ASP A 41 2.80 -5.08 4.00
C ASP A 41 2.75 -3.70 4.67
N THR A 42 3.47 -3.53 5.77
CA THR A 42 3.43 -2.31 6.59
C THR A 42 3.78 -1.05 5.80
N ASP A 43 4.76 -1.11 4.91
CA ASP A 43 5.20 0.02 4.10
C ASP A 43 4.10 0.51 3.17
N ILE A 44 3.34 -0.43 2.58
CA ILE A 44 2.19 -0.12 1.71
C ILE A 44 1.07 0.53 2.54
N ARG A 45 0.75 -0.03 3.71
CA ARG A 45 -0.29 0.53 4.59
C ARG A 45 0.04 1.94 5.07
N LEU A 46 1.28 2.18 5.45
CA LEU A 46 1.76 3.51 5.85
C LEU A 46 1.65 4.51 4.69
N ALA A 47 2.08 4.12 3.48
CA ALA A 47 2.00 5.00 2.32
C ALA A 47 0.54 5.36 1.97
N VAL A 48 -0.38 4.40 2.02
CA VAL A 48 -1.82 4.65 1.81
C VAL A 48 -2.36 5.59 2.88
N THR A 49 -2.10 5.33 4.16
CA THR A 49 -2.59 6.17 5.27
C THR A 49 -2.04 7.58 5.19
N ARG A 50 -0.77 7.76 4.80
CA ARG A 50 -0.20 9.10 4.54
C ARG A 50 -0.95 9.80 3.43
N ASN A 51 -1.19 9.14 2.31
CA ASN A 51 -1.91 9.72 1.16
C ASN A 51 -3.34 10.13 1.50
N PHE A 52 -4.04 9.38 2.37
CA PHE A 52 -5.35 9.78 2.88
C PHE A 52 -5.26 11.06 3.72
N ARG A 53 -4.30 11.14 4.64
CA ARG A 53 -4.11 12.35 5.48
C ARG A 53 -3.74 13.57 4.62
N GLU A 54 -2.91 13.41 3.61
CA GLU A 54 -2.57 14.46 2.64
C GLU A 54 -3.81 14.93 1.87
N LEU A 55 -4.68 14.02 1.42
CA LEU A 55 -5.91 14.38 0.74
C LEU A 55 -6.76 15.33 1.57
N PHE A 56 -7.01 15.01 2.84
CA PHE A 56 -7.82 15.85 3.73
C PHE A 56 -7.12 17.14 4.18
N ARG A 57 -5.78 17.20 4.12
CA ARG A 57 -5.02 18.45 4.28
C ARG A 57 -5.17 19.33 3.05
N ASP A 58 -4.99 18.76 1.86
CA ASP A 58 -4.94 19.49 0.60
C ASP A 58 -6.33 19.96 0.14
N LYS A 59 -7.38 19.20 0.50
CA LYS A 59 -8.78 19.48 0.21
C LYS A 59 -9.63 19.45 1.50
N PRO A 60 -9.56 20.47 2.35
CA PRO A 60 -10.25 20.47 3.65
C PRO A 60 -11.77 20.34 3.57
N SER A 61 -12.39 20.74 2.45
CA SER A 61 -13.85 20.58 2.23
C SER A 61 -14.30 19.13 2.26
N LEU A 62 -13.43 18.17 1.90
CA LEU A 62 -13.74 16.74 1.92
C LEU A 62 -13.96 16.16 3.33
N LYS A 63 -13.54 16.88 4.38
CA LYS A 63 -13.84 16.51 5.77
C LYS A 63 -15.34 16.50 6.07
N ASN A 64 -16.13 17.29 5.30
CA ASN A 64 -17.58 17.39 5.41
C ASN A 64 -18.29 16.61 4.27
N SER A 65 -17.57 15.84 3.47
CA SER A 65 -18.15 15.03 2.40
C SER A 65 -19.06 13.94 2.98
N PRO A 66 -20.26 13.76 2.46
CA PRO A 66 -21.18 12.71 2.92
C PRO A 66 -20.60 11.30 2.76
N SER A 67 -19.80 11.06 1.72
CA SER A 67 -19.21 9.75 1.41
C SER A 67 -17.91 9.47 2.17
N ILE A 68 -16.96 10.40 2.15
CA ILE A 68 -15.62 10.18 2.72
C ILE A 68 -15.31 10.98 3.98
N GLY A 69 -16.16 11.91 4.39
CA GLY A 69 -16.03 12.61 5.68
C GLY A 69 -15.95 11.64 6.86
N PRO A 70 -16.77 10.58 6.93
CA PRO A 70 -16.65 9.56 7.98
C PRO A 70 -15.30 8.83 8.01
N VAL A 71 -14.61 8.70 6.85
CA VAL A 71 -13.22 8.17 6.81
C VAL A 71 -12.28 9.11 7.58
N TYR A 72 -12.40 10.42 7.35
CA TYR A 72 -11.62 11.42 8.09
C TYR A 72 -11.90 11.38 9.60
N GLU A 73 -13.17 11.24 10.00
CA GLU A 73 -13.53 11.14 11.42
C GLU A 73 -12.87 9.93 12.10
N LEU A 74 -12.83 8.78 11.42
CA LEU A 74 -12.15 7.58 11.92
C LEU A 74 -10.64 7.80 12.05
N MET A 75 -10.03 8.55 11.12
CA MET A 75 -8.61 8.91 11.21
C MET A 75 -8.29 9.83 12.39
N VAL A 76 -9.21 10.73 12.72
CA VAL A 76 -9.07 11.63 13.90
C VAL A 76 -9.27 10.85 15.20
N LYS A 77 -10.24 9.93 15.24
CA LYS A 77 -10.51 9.07 16.41
C LYS A 77 -9.40 8.06 16.69
N ASN A 78 -8.66 7.66 15.65
CA ASN A 78 -7.62 6.62 15.73
C ASN A 78 -6.27 7.18 15.20
N PRO A 79 -5.66 8.19 15.86
CA PRO A 79 -4.47 8.85 15.34
C PRO A 79 -3.24 7.93 15.25
N SER A 80 -3.15 6.91 16.11
CA SER A 80 -2.06 5.92 16.14
C SER A 80 -2.22 4.79 15.09
N ALA A 81 -3.40 4.67 14.47
CA ALA A 81 -3.61 3.67 13.44
C ALA A 81 -2.92 4.05 12.13
N PHE A 82 -2.20 3.09 11.56
CA PHE A 82 -1.55 3.21 10.24
C PHE A 82 -2.12 2.23 9.21
N ASP A 83 -3.00 1.31 9.64
CA ASP A 83 -3.66 0.37 8.76
C ASP A 83 -4.91 1.03 8.15
N PRO A 84 -4.98 1.25 6.83
CA PRO A 84 -6.12 1.91 6.19
C PRO A 84 -7.44 1.15 6.41
N ARG A 85 -7.42 -0.15 6.71
CA ARG A 85 -8.63 -0.93 7.01
C ARG A 85 -9.39 -0.40 8.24
N VAL A 86 -8.73 0.33 9.14
CA VAL A 86 -9.38 1.00 10.28
C VAL A 86 -10.27 2.14 9.80
N PHE A 87 -9.97 2.75 8.66
CA PHE A 87 -10.63 3.96 8.16
C PHE A 87 -11.63 3.68 7.03
N LEU A 88 -11.52 2.52 6.35
CA LEU A 88 -12.29 2.17 5.16
C LEU A 88 -13.73 1.67 5.40
N PRO A 89 -14.19 1.28 6.62
CA PRO A 89 -15.56 0.81 6.80
C PRO A 89 -16.65 1.70 6.20
N PRO A 90 -16.57 3.05 6.21
CA PRO A 90 -17.59 3.91 5.60
C PRO A 90 -17.70 3.77 4.07
N VAL A 91 -16.65 3.31 3.40
CA VAL A 91 -16.59 3.11 1.94
C VAL A 91 -16.42 1.64 1.56
N MET A 92 -16.84 0.73 2.47
CA MET A 92 -16.61 -0.71 2.30
C MET A 92 -17.31 -1.28 1.05
N ASP A 93 -18.45 -0.74 0.65
CA ASP A 93 -19.15 -1.15 -0.57
C ASP A 93 -18.30 -0.86 -1.82
N ALA A 94 -17.67 0.30 -1.88
CA ALA A 94 -16.71 0.63 -2.94
C ALA A 94 -15.47 -0.28 -2.91
N VAL A 95 -14.96 -0.60 -1.70
CA VAL A 95 -13.79 -1.50 -1.53
C VAL A 95 -14.09 -2.91 -2.01
N MET A 96 -15.26 -3.47 -1.64
CA MET A 96 -15.59 -4.88 -1.88
C MET A 96 -16.15 -5.13 -3.28
N TYR A 97 -16.90 -4.19 -3.82
CA TYR A 97 -17.68 -4.39 -5.05
C TYR A 97 -17.35 -3.38 -6.15
N GLY A 98 -16.47 -2.43 -5.90
CA GLY A 98 -16.11 -1.40 -6.88
C GLY A 98 -17.21 -0.37 -7.12
N ASN A 99 -18.20 -0.26 -6.21
CA ASN A 99 -19.32 0.68 -6.32
C ASN A 99 -18.88 2.11 -5.97
N ILE A 100 -18.14 2.74 -6.87
CA ILE A 100 -17.69 4.13 -6.73
C ILE A 100 -18.73 5.03 -7.38
N ASN A 101 -19.63 5.61 -6.57
CA ASN A 101 -20.81 6.33 -7.04
C ASN A 101 -20.67 7.86 -7.02
N ASP A 102 -19.57 8.39 -6.49
CA ASP A 102 -19.30 9.82 -6.38
C ASP A 102 -17.81 10.15 -6.58
N ASP A 103 -17.54 11.41 -6.90
CA ASP A 103 -16.18 11.88 -7.21
C ASP A 103 -15.28 11.94 -5.98
N ASP A 104 -15.83 12.17 -4.79
CA ASP A 104 -15.05 12.21 -3.55
C ASP A 104 -14.51 10.83 -3.20
N THR A 105 -15.35 9.80 -3.30
CA THR A 105 -14.95 8.39 -3.15
C THR A 105 -13.93 8.01 -4.21
N ARG A 106 -14.14 8.42 -5.48
CA ARG A 106 -13.16 8.18 -6.56
C ARG A 106 -11.80 8.78 -6.22
N LEU A 107 -11.78 10.03 -5.76
CA LEU A 107 -10.55 10.70 -5.37
C LEU A 107 -9.84 10.03 -4.20
N LEU A 108 -10.57 9.50 -3.22
CA LEU A 108 -9.99 8.72 -2.12
C LEU A 108 -9.27 7.46 -2.66
N PHE A 109 -9.89 6.76 -3.62
CA PHE A 109 -9.29 5.57 -4.25
C PHE A 109 -8.07 5.91 -5.11
N GLU A 110 -8.10 7.03 -5.85
CA GLU A 110 -6.93 7.53 -6.57
C GLU A 110 -5.75 7.80 -5.63
N ARG A 111 -6.01 8.36 -4.45
CA ARG A 111 -4.99 8.56 -3.42
C ARG A 111 -4.50 7.26 -2.80
N MET A 112 -5.38 6.29 -2.61
CA MET A 112 -4.99 4.94 -2.19
C MET A 112 -4.03 4.30 -3.19
N GLU A 113 -4.39 4.32 -4.49
CA GLU A 113 -3.52 3.81 -5.55
C GLU A 113 -2.17 4.55 -5.62
N ALA A 114 -2.16 5.86 -5.44
CA ALA A 114 -0.92 6.65 -5.43
C ALA A 114 0.01 6.16 -4.32
N GLY A 115 -0.49 5.90 -3.11
CA GLY A 115 0.29 5.35 -2.01
C GLY A 115 0.84 3.96 -2.31
N VAL A 116 0.04 3.09 -2.90
CA VAL A 116 0.49 1.74 -3.33
C VAL A 116 1.57 1.86 -4.40
N LYS A 117 1.35 2.68 -5.44
CA LYS A 117 2.31 2.90 -6.54
C LYS A 117 3.66 3.41 -6.02
N GLU A 118 3.64 4.34 -5.07
CA GLU A 118 4.86 4.86 -4.45
C GLU A 118 5.64 3.78 -3.71
N ALA A 119 4.98 3.04 -2.81
CA ALA A 119 5.63 2.00 -2.02
C ALA A 119 6.18 0.88 -2.92
N VAL A 120 5.37 0.37 -3.84
CA VAL A 120 5.76 -0.70 -4.76
C VAL A 120 6.84 -0.23 -5.73
N GLY A 121 6.72 0.97 -6.30
CA GLY A 121 7.72 1.54 -7.21
C GLY A 121 9.09 1.70 -6.54
N SER A 122 9.10 2.18 -5.31
CA SER A 122 10.32 2.27 -4.49
C SER A 122 10.97 0.89 -4.29
N LEU A 123 10.17 -0.13 -3.93
CA LEU A 123 10.67 -1.49 -3.71
C LEU A 123 11.19 -2.15 -5.00
N ILE A 124 10.52 -1.94 -6.14
CA ILE A 124 10.98 -2.41 -7.46
C ILE A 124 12.39 -1.90 -7.75
N ILE A 125 12.63 -0.61 -7.50
CA ILE A 125 13.95 0.00 -7.70
C ILE A 125 14.96 -0.59 -6.71
N GLN A 126 14.61 -0.61 -5.42
CA GLN A 126 15.50 -1.02 -4.34
C GLN A 126 15.91 -2.51 -4.43
N PHE A 127 15.03 -3.38 -4.91
CA PHE A 127 15.34 -4.79 -5.18
C PHE A 127 15.96 -5.04 -6.56
N GLY A 128 16.21 -3.99 -7.35
CA GLY A 128 16.82 -4.11 -8.67
C GLY A 128 15.94 -4.82 -9.69
N SER A 129 14.62 -4.80 -9.51
CA SER A 129 13.64 -5.42 -10.43
C SER A 129 13.19 -4.46 -11.54
N TYR A 130 13.57 -3.19 -11.47
CA TYR A 130 13.22 -2.20 -12.48
C TYR A 130 13.67 -2.62 -13.88
N GLY A 131 12.77 -2.56 -14.85
CA GLY A 131 13.03 -2.91 -16.25
C GLY A 131 13.21 -4.41 -16.54
N LYS A 132 13.04 -5.28 -15.53
CA LYS A 132 13.28 -6.73 -15.69
C LYS A 132 12.03 -7.55 -16.03
N ALA A 133 10.84 -6.96 -15.98
CA ALA A 133 9.61 -7.69 -16.31
C ALA A 133 9.63 -8.38 -17.69
N PRO A 134 10.18 -7.76 -18.77
CA PRO A 134 10.28 -8.44 -20.06
C PRO A 134 11.22 -9.66 -20.09
N LEU A 135 12.07 -9.83 -19.07
CA LEU A 135 12.97 -10.96 -18.96
C LEU A 135 12.31 -12.20 -18.34
N ILE A 136 11.09 -12.04 -17.81
CA ILE A 136 10.35 -13.13 -17.18
C ILE A 136 9.51 -13.82 -18.24
N GLU A 137 9.78 -15.11 -18.45
CA GLU A 137 8.93 -15.97 -19.26
C GLU A 137 7.60 -16.20 -18.54
N CYS A 138 6.49 -15.79 -19.18
CA CYS A 138 5.15 -16.10 -18.67
C CYS A 138 4.82 -17.54 -19.02
N VAL A 139 4.67 -18.38 -18.02
CA VAL A 139 4.29 -19.79 -18.17
C VAL A 139 2.81 -19.92 -17.82
N THR A 140 2.04 -20.58 -18.67
CA THR A 140 0.62 -20.88 -18.41
C THR A 140 0.49 -21.95 -17.32
N LEU A 141 -0.70 -22.08 -16.74
CA LEU A 141 -0.98 -23.13 -15.74
C LEU A 141 -0.80 -24.53 -16.34
N ASP A 142 -1.18 -24.72 -17.60
CA ASP A 142 -1.04 -26.01 -18.30
C ASP A 142 0.44 -26.36 -18.52
N GLU A 143 1.25 -25.40 -18.95
CA GLU A 143 2.70 -25.59 -19.08
C GLU A 143 3.36 -25.89 -17.73
N MET A 144 2.92 -25.23 -16.64
CA MET A 144 3.41 -25.54 -15.30
C MET A 144 3.02 -26.94 -14.86
N ALA A 145 1.77 -27.37 -15.10
CA ALA A 145 1.31 -28.73 -14.79
C ALA A 145 2.15 -29.79 -15.54
N GLU A 146 2.45 -29.56 -16.83
CA GLU A 146 3.31 -30.45 -17.59
C GLU A 146 4.77 -30.49 -17.08
N ARG A 147 5.32 -29.33 -16.66
CA ARG A 147 6.66 -29.25 -16.04
C ARG A 147 6.71 -30.05 -14.73
N TYR A 148 5.72 -29.93 -13.85
CA TYR A 148 5.64 -30.70 -12.62
C TYR A 148 5.49 -32.20 -12.87
N LYS A 149 4.60 -32.58 -13.77
CA LYS A 149 4.43 -33.99 -14.19
C LYS A 149 5.72 -34.62 -14.72
N LYS A 150 6.48 -33.87 -15.56
CA LYS A 150 7.79 -34.31 -16.04
C LYS A 150 8.84 -34.40 -14.93
N ALA A 151 8.75 -33.57 -13.91
CA ALA A 151 9.63 -33.60 -12.76
C ALA A 151 9.25 -34.68 -11.72
N GLY A 152 8.13 -35.40 -11.93
CA GLY A 152 7.66 -36.43 -10.98
C GLY A 152 7.05 -35.85 -9.69
N ILE A 153 6.52 -34.62 -9.77
CA ILE A 153 5.88 -33.90 -8.66
C ILE A 153 4.36 -33.86 -8.89
#